data_48e893a7090c7da56e3cc7fb9d04f3d2
#
_entry.id   48e893a7090c7da56e3cc7fb9d04f3d2
#
_cell.length_a   1.000
_cell.length_b   1.000
_cell.length_c   1.000
_cell.angle_alpha   90.00
_cell.angle_beta   90.00
_cell.angle_gamma   90.00
#
_symmetry.space_group_name_H-M   'P 1'
#
loop_
_entity.id
_entity.type
_entity.pdbx_description
1 polymer ?
#
loop_
_entity_poly.entity_id
_entity_poly.type
_entity_poly.pdbx_seq_one_letter_code
_entity_poly.pdbx_strand_id
1 'polypeptide(L)'
;HKSDDFNGYITVKDATAVTVLSRTNKYEEDYEHSLAETVLEDIRKITGTYEELLEENRAHLQPMMERSTLNLEGDWALSAEELLQEQHSRGVELSPMMMEKLYDMGRFFMIADTGDDPPSLFQHNINTNLQVCAGNMTGLPEVMDTYFRFYETKFDDFRLNAKRFFGCRGVLGNVHCDYNSGLFYQFSIVYPHYCWTAMLGWIYNEFWGHYLVTGDKKFLRERVVPGLKEIAQFYLDFLS
;
A
#
# COMPACT_ATOMS: atom_id res chain seq x y z
N HIS A 1 5.75 29.08 -13.92
CA HIS A 1 7.11 29.17 -14.45
C HIS A 1 7.45 27.84 -15.11
N LYS A 2 7.57 27.82 -16.43
CA LYS A 2 8.24 26.70 -17.12
C LYS A 2 9.73 26.99 -17.03
N SER A 3 10.46 26.18 -16.26
CA SER A 3 11.92 26.18 -16.27
C SER A 3 12.33 24.98 -17.13
N ASP A 4 13.12 25.22 -18.16
CA ASP A 4 13.73 24.18 -19.01
C ASP A 4 14.93 23.51 -18.32
N ASP A 5 15.23 23.89 -17.10
CA ASP A 5 16.31 23.33 -16.28
C ASP A 5 15.78 22.28 -15.30
N PHE A 6 16.47 21.15 -15.19
CA PHE A 6 16.20 20.06 -14.24
C PHE A 6 16.26 20.49 -12.76
N ASN A 7 16.72 21.70 -12.47
CA ASN A 7 16.86 22.28 -11.14
C ASN A 7 15.93 23.51 -10.97
N GLY A 8 14.62 23.31 -11.13
CA GLY A 8 13.64 24.34 -10.82
C GLY A 8 13.59 24.59 -9.30
N TYR A 9 13.70 25.84 -8.89
CA TYR A 9 13.50 26.26 -7.50
C TYR A 9 12.49 27.40 -7.41
N ILE A 10 11.74 27.41 -6.32
CA ILE A 10 10.82 28.50 -6.00
C ILE A 10 11.46 29.31 -4.86
N THR A 11 11.68 30.60 -5.11
CA THR A 11 12.19 31.51 -4.07
C THR A 11 11.02 32.28 -3.48
N VAL A 12 10.84 32.18 -2.18
CA VAL A 12 9.91 32.99 -1.40
C VAL A 12 10.75 33.97 -0.58
N LYS A 13 10.41 35.28 -0.62
CA LYS A 13 11.09 36.35 0.14
C LYS A 13 10.10 37.03 1.07
N ASP A 14 10.61 37.48 2.21
CA ASP A 14 9.88 38.31 3.19
C ASP A 14 8.57 37.64 3.70
N ALA A 15 8.53 36.30 3.77
CA ALA A 15 7.40 35.54 4.31
C ALA A 15 7.70 35.07 5.73
N THR A 16 6.71 35.19 6.62
CA THR A 16 6.78 34.66 7.99
C THR A 16 6.41 33.19 8.07
N ALA A 17 5.66 32.72 7.10
CA ALA A 17 5.29 31.30 6.95
C ALA A 17 5.08 30.96 5.46
N VAL A 18 5.31 29.69 5.10
CA VAL A 18 5.07 29.20 3.74
C VAL A 18 4.37 27.84 3.85
N THR A 19 3.21 27.72 3.22
CA THR A 19 2.50 26.43 3.06
C THR A 19 2.69 25.95 1.64
N VAL A 20 3.15 24.71 1.48
CA VAL A 20 3.33 24.07 0.19
C VAL A 20 2.27 22.99 0.05
N LEU A 21 1.44 23.09 -0.98
CA LEU A 21 0.49 22.05 -1.37
C LEU A 21 1.07 21.28 -2.55
N SER A 22 1.13 19.97 -2.42
CA SER A 22 1.56 19.08 -3.49
C SER A 22 0.49 18.04 -3.79
N ARG A 23 0.31 17.70 -5.06
CA ARG A 23 -0.57 16.64 -5.52
C ARG A 23 0.16 15.82 -6.56
N THR A 24 0.11 14.52 -6.40
CA THR A 24 0.54 13.56 -7.42
C THR A 24 -0.69 12.79 -7.89
N ASN A 25 -0.76 12.48 -9.16
CA ASN A 25 -1.79 11.60 -9.71
C ASN A 25 -1.13 10.45 -10.46
N LYS A 26 -1.77 9.28 -10.42
CA LYS A 26 -1.35 8.12 -11.18
C LYS A 26 -1.86 8.25 -12.61
N TYR A 27 -1.14 7.66 -13.56
CA TYR A 27 -1.60 7.56 -14.94
C TYR A 27 -2.89 6.74 -15.00
N GLU A 28 -3.97 7.36 -15.44
CA GLU A 28 -5.17 6.68 -15.91
C GLU A 28 -5.12 6.54 -17.43
N GLU A 29 -6.00 5.72 -18.02
CA GLU A 29 -5.92 5.25 -19.41
C GLU A 29 -5.98 6.32 -20.51
N ASP A 30 -6.33 7.56 -20.17
CA ASP A 30 -6.50 8.64 -21.15
C ASP A 30 -5.24 9.51 -21.27
N TYR A 31 -4.36 9.10 -22.16
CA TYR A 31 -3.13 9.86 -22.50
C TYR A 31 -3.39 11.17 -23.26
N GLU A 32 -4.61 11.43 -23.70
CA GLU A 32 -4.93 12.61 -24.52
C GLU A 32 -5.20 13.86 -23.70
N HIS A 33 -5.52 13.72 -22.41
CA HIS A 33 -5.76 14.85 -21.52
C HIS A 33 -4.54 15.19 -20.68
N SER A 34 -4.27 16.48 -20.53
CA SER A 34 -3.18 16.97 -19.69
C SER A 34 -3.48 16.71 -18.22
N LEU A 35 -2.94 15.62 -17.68
CA LEU A 35 -3.02 15.30 -16.25
C LEU A 35 -2.51 16.46 -15.36
N ALA A 36 -1.61 17.31 -15.89
CA ALA A 36 -1.14 18.49 -15.19
C ALA A 36 -2.25 19.51 -14.91
N GLU A 37 -3.20 19.68 -15.84
CA GLU A 37 -4.34 20.57 -15.65
C GLU A 37 -5.29 20.04 -14.59
N THR A 38 -5.61 18.74 -14.64
CA THR A 38 -6.43 18.06 -13.61
C THR A 38 -5.82 18.17 -12.22
N VAL A 39 -4.52 17.91 -12.10
CA VAL A 39 -3.78 18.04 -10.83
C VAL A 39 -3.81 19.47 -10.32
N LEU A 40 -3.63 20.46 -11.20
CA LEU A 40 -3.70 21.88 -10.83
C LEU A 40 -5.10 22.29 -10.41
N GLU A 41 -6.14 21.79 -11.07
CA GLU A 41 -7.53 22.02 -10.68
C GLU A 41 -7.83 21.44 -9.30
N ASP A 42 -7.34 20.25 -9.00
CA ASP A 42 -7.50 19.62 -7.70
C ASP A 42 -6.80 20.41 -6.59
N ILE A 43 -5.58 20.89 -6.84
CA ILE A 43 -4.88 21.77 -5.88
C ILE A 43 -5.67 23.06 -5.65
N ARG A 44 -6.25 23.66 -6.70
CA ARG A 44 -7.05 24.88 -6.58
C ARG A 44 -8.34 24.72 -5.80
N LYS A 45 -8.87 23.49 -5.69
CA LYS A 45 -10.05 23.18 -4.88
C LYS A 45 -9.72 23.10 -3.38
N ILE A 46 -8.44 22.91 -3.02
CA ILE A 46 -8.01 22.92 -1.63
C ILE A 46 -8.08 24.35 -1.13
N THR A 47 -9.04 24.61 -0.26
CA THR A 47 -9.25 25.91 0.36
C THR A 47 -9.16 25.75 1.88
N GLY A 48 -8.58 26.72 2.56
CA GLY A 48 -8.43 26.69 4.01
C GLY A 48 -7.03 27.08 4.45
N THR A 49 -6.94 27.44 5.71
CA THR A 49 -5.65 27.65 6.37
C THR A 49 -4.94 26.34 6.66
N TYR A 50 -3.67 26.39 6.98
CA TYR A 50 -2.91 25.20 7.40
C TYR A 50 -3.57 24.53 8.61
N GLU A 51 -4.04 25.33 9.58
CA GLU A 51 -4.69 24.84 10.79
C GLU A 51 -5.99 24.11 10.51
N GLU A 52 -6.81 24.62 9.58
CA GLU A 52 -8.06 23.95 9.16
C GLU A 52 -7.78 22.63 8.45
N LEU A 53 -6.83 22.61 7.53
CA LEU A 53 -6.42 21.38 6.83
C LEU A 53 -5.80 20.35 7.79
N LEU A 54 -5.03 20.81 8.76
CA LEU A 54 -4.45 19.94 9.80
C LEU A 54 -5.52 19.33 10.68
N GLU A 55 -6.54 20.09 11.07
CA GLU A 55 -7.63 19.60 11.90
C GLU A 55 -8.50 18.58 11.14
N GLU A 56 -8.78 18.85 9.88
CA GLU A 56 -9.49 17.88 9.01
C GLU A 56 -8.70 16.57 8.90
N ASN A 57 -7.38 16.64 8.66
CA ASN A 57 -6.52 15.48 8.61
C ASN A 57 -6.48 14.72 9.94
N ARG A 58 -6.40 15.43 11.07
CA ARG A 58 -6.46 14.83 12.41
C ARG A 58 -7.76 14.10 12.65
N ALA A 59 -8.89 14.73 12.33
CA ALA A 59 -10.21 14.13 12.51
C ALA A 59 -10.35 12.81 11.75
N HIS A 60 -9.65 12.68 10.62
CA HIS A 60 -9.63 11.45 9.85
C HIS A 60 -8.64 10.41 10.38
N LEU A 61 -7.39 10.78 10.66
CA LEU A 61 -6.33 9.86 11.03
C LEU A 61 -6.37 9.43 12.49
N GLN A 62 -6.68 10.35 13.40
CA GLN A 62 -6.59 10.12 14.84
C GLN A 62 -7.44 8.94 15.32
N PRO A 63 -8.70 8.77 14.90
CA PRO A 63 -9.50 7.60 15.31
C PRO A 63 -8.90 6.26 14.91
N MET A 64 -8.21 6.21 13.77
CA MET A 64 -7.51 5.00 13.32
C MET A 64 -6.23 4.76 14.11
N MET A 65 -5.46 5.82 14.40
CA MET A 65 -4.22 5.71 15.19
C MET A 65 -4.50 5.29 16.63
N GLU A 66 -5.55 5.79 17.26
CA GLU A 66 -5.90 5.51 18.65
C GLU A 66 -6.46 4.10 18.90
N ARG A 67 -6.84 3.36 17.85
CA ARG A 67 -7.37 1.99 18.00
C ARG A 67 -6.36 1.00 18.57
N SER A 68 -5.09 1.24 18.35
CA SER A 68 -4.02 0.38 18.85
C SER A 68 -2.78 1.21 19.14
N THR A 69 -2.28 1.11 20.34
CA THR A 69 -1.09 1.82 20.81
C THR A 69 -0.11 0.84 21.46
N LEU A 70 1.17 1.11 21.30
CA LEU A 70 2.23 0.41 22.02
C LEU A 70 2.80 1.35 23.06
N ASN A 71 2.76 0.94 24.33
CA ASN A 71 3.34 1.70 25.43
C ASN A 71 4.37 0.83 26.17
N LEU A 72 5.61 1.18 26.04
CA LEU A 72 6.77 0.54 26.69
C LEU A 72 7.49 1.50 27.64
N GLU A 73 6.80 2.58 28.00
CA GLU A 73 7.35 3.65 28.87
C GLU A 73 8.56 4.36 28.24
N GLY A 74 8.55 4.55 26.91
CA GLY A 74 9.56 5.28 26.17
C GLY A 74 9.56 6.77 26.52
N ASP A 75 10.72 7.42 26.38
CA ASP A 75 10.84 8.87 26.61
C ASP A 75 10.46 9.66 25.34
N TRP A 76 9.22 10.13 25.29
CA TRP A 76 8.67 10.92 24.20
C TRP A 76 9.20 12.35 24.12
N ALA A 77 10.00 12.80 25.10
CA ALA A 77 10.64 14.12 25.07
C ALA A 77 11.88 14.13 24.17
N LEU A 78 12.42 12.97 23.81
CA LEU A 78 13.58 12.88 22.92
C LEU A 78 13.25 13.38 21.52
N SER A 79 14.13 14.20 20.96
CA SER A 79 14.11 14.50 19.53
C SER A 79 14.47 13.26 18.69
N ALA A 80 14.21 13.31 17.39
CA ALA A 80 14.58 12.21 16.51
C ALA A 80 16.10 11.93 16.49
N GLU A 81 16.90 13.01 16.55
CA GLU A 81 18.36 12.92 16.58
C GLU A 81 18.86 12.29 17.88
N GLU A 82 18.31 12.68 19.03
CA GLU A 82 18.66 12.12 20.33
C GLU A 82 18.27 10.65 20.42
N LEU A 83 17.09 10.28 19.91
CA LEU A 83 16.65 8.88 19.84
C LEU A 83 17.57 8.03 18.95
N LEU A 84 18.02 8.56 17.82
CA LEU A 84 18.98 7.84 16.95
C LEU A 84 20.34 7.69 17.63
N GLN A 85 20.81 8.69 18.39
CA GLN A 85 22.04 8.61 19.15
C GLN A 85 21.94 7.59 20.28
N GLU A 86 20.82 7.60 21.03
CA GLU A 86 20.55 6.59 22.05
C GLU A 86 20.56 5.19 21.45
N GLN A 87 19.81 4.99 20.36
CA GLN A 87 19.73 3.70 19.69
C GLN A 87 21.10 3.24 19.17
N HIS A 88 21.91 4.14 18.62
CA HIS A 88 23.26 3.81 18.18
C HIS A 88 24.14 3.32 19.35
N SER A 89 24.00 3.92 20.52
CA SER A 89 24.74 3.51 21.73
C SER A 89 24.35 2.12 22.26
N ARG A 90 23.10 1.70 22.02
CA ARG A 90 22.59 0.36 22.40
C ARG A 90 22.95 -0.75 21.43
N GLY A 91 23.38 -0.40 20.22
CA GLY A 91 23.69 -1.37 19.18
C GLY A 91 22.45 -2.02 18.59
N VAL A 92 22.32 -3.35 18.69
CA VAL A 92 21.22 -4.12 18.08
C VAL A 92 19.97 -4.21 18.96
N GLU A 93 20.05 -3.83 20.23
CA GLU A 93 18.91 -3.86 21.14
C GLU A 93 18.07 -2.57 20.99
N LEU A 94 16.83 -2.72 20.54
CA LEU A 94 15.94 -1.56 20.38
C LEU A 94 15.54 -0.98 21.73
N SER A 95 15.61 0.35 21.83
CA SER A 95 15.08 1.07 23.01
C SER A 95 13.55 1.03 23.00
N PRO A 96 12.89 1.11 24.18
CA PRO A 96 11.45 1.22 24.29
C PRO A 96 10.88 2.34 23.39
N MET A 97 11.49 3.52 23.42
CA MET A 97 11.07 4.65 22.61
C MET A 97 11.22 4.39 21.11
N MET A 98 12.30 3.73 20.67
CA MET A 98 12.48 3.36 19.27
C MET A 98 11.40 2.39 18.81
N MET A 99 11.04 1.40 19.63
CA MET A 99 9.98 0.44 19.32
C MET A 99 8.61 1.12 19.20
N GLU A 100 8.27 2.02 20.13
CA GLU A 100 7.02 2.79 20.06
C GLU A 100 6.96 3.67 18.79
N LYS A 101 8.04 4.38 18.48
CA LYS A 101 8.14 5.20 17.28
C LYS A 101 8.00 4.39 15.98
N LEU A 102 8.67 3.24 15.90
CA LEU A 102 8.57 2.36 14.73
C LEU A 102 7.15 1.79 14.58
N TYR A 103 6.50 1.44 15.70
CA TYR A 103 5.13 0.97 15.69
C TYR A 103 4.15 2.03 15.17
N ASP A 104 4.19 3.22 15.74
CA ASP A 104 3.31 4.33 15.34
C ASP A 104 3.57 4.77 13.90
N MET A 105 4.85 4.87 13.53
CA MET A 105 5.27 5.26 12.19
C MET A 105 4.82 4.23 11.14
N GLY A 106 4.95 2.94 11.44
CA GLY A 106 4.49 1.86 10.56
C GLY A 106 2.97 1.92 10.35
N ARG A 107 2.19 2.14 11.42
CA ARG A 107 0.74 2.32 11.31
C ARG A 107 0.35 3.57 10.54
N PHE A 108 1.03 4.68 10.82
CA PHE A 108 0.80 5.93 10.09
C PHE A 108 1.05 5.76 8.58
N PHE A 109 2.15 5.13 8.19
CA PHE A 109 2.42 4.87 6.77
C PHE A 109 1.40 3.94 6.12
N MET A 110 0.95 2.89 6.81
CA MET A 110 -0.12 2.04 6.30
C MET A 110 -1.41 2.82 6.03
N ILE A 111 -1.79 3.73 6.93
CA ILE A 111 -3.00 4.55 6.77
C ILE A 111 -2.81 5.58 5.65
N ALA A 112 -1.67 6.29 5.66
CA ALA A 112 -1.40 7.38 4.71
C ALA A 112 -1.24 6.88 3.27
N ASP A 113 -0.73 5.66 3.09
CA ASP A 113 -0.38 5.10 1.79
C ASP A 113 -1.52 4.28 1.16
N THR A 114 -2.53 3.88 1.94
CA THR A 114 -3.62 3.05 1.42
C THR A 114 -4.72 3.83 0.72
N GLY A 115 -5.07 5.04 1.15
CA GLY A 115 -6.16 5.81 0.54
C GLY A 115 -7.32 4.93 0.06
N ASP A 116 -7.82 5.14 -1.15
CA ASP A 116 -8.75 4.26 -1.86
C ASP A 116 -8.04 3.13 -2.64
N ASP A 117 -6.72 3.17 -2.71
CA ASP A 117 -5.86 2.29 -3.49
C ASP A 117 -4.82 1.60 -2.60
N PRO A 118 -4.50 0.33 -2.82
CA PRO A 118 -3.45 -0.34 -2.07
C PRO A 118 -2.07 0.23 -2.40
N PRO A 119 -1.17 0.23 -1.41
CA PRO A 119 0.19 0.72 -1.60
C PRO A 119 0.99 -0.16 -2.58
N SER A 120 1.98 0.43 -3.21
CA SER A 120 3.00 -0.26 -4.03
C SER A 120 2.44 -1.21 -5.10
N LEU A 121 1.85 -0.65 -6.10
CA LEU A 121 1.09 -1.34 -7.14
C LEU A 121 1.92 -2.10 -8.18
N PHE A 122 3.24 -1.98 -8.16
CA PHE A 122 4.10 -2.57 -9.19
C PHE A 122 4.74 -3.90 -8.81
N GLN A 123 4.81 -4.21 -7.51
CA GLN A 123 5.47 -5.42 -7.02
C GLN A 123 4.57 -6.20 -6.07
N HIS A 124 3.91 -7.21 -6.60
CA HIS A 124 3.00 -8.09 -5.87
C HIS A 124 3.73 -9.25 -5.19
N ASN A 125 4.90 -8.98 -4.64
CA ASN A 125 5.69 -9.94 -3.88
C ASN A 125 5.82 -9.49 -2.42
N ILE A 126 6.93 -9.80 -1.78
CA ILE A 126 7.20 -9.48 -0.38
C ILE A 126 6.96 -7.99 -0.04
N ASN A 127 7.20 -7.08 -0.98
CA ASN A 127 7.00 -5.65 -0.78
C ASN A 127 5.56 -5.33 -0.38
N THR A 128 4.59 -5.76 -1.16
CA THR A 128 3.17 -5.50 -0.88
C THR A 128 2.71 -6.15 0.42
N ASN A 129 3.07 -7.42 0.64
CA ASN A 129 2.66 -8.12 1.86
C ASN A 129 3.26 -7.48 3.12
N LEU A 130 4.54 -7.08 3.09
CA LEU A 130 5.18 -6.41 4.22
C LEU A 130 4.57 -5.04 4.53
N GLN A 131 4.04 -4.34 3.51
CA GLN A 131 3.36 -3.07 3.71
C GLN A 131 2.02 -3.21 4.44
N VAL A 132 1.31 -4.33 4.27
CA VAL A 132 -0.04 -4.50 4.81
C VAL A 132 -0.14 -5.56 5.91
N CYS A 133 0.83 -6.46 6.08
CA CYS A 133 0.73 -7.64 6.96
C CYS A 133 0.36 -7.30 8.40
N ALA A 134 0.79 -6.15 8.90
CA ALA A 134 0.45 -5.70 10.25
C ALA A 134 -0.99 -5.17 10.36
N GLY A 135 -1.66 -4.82 9.26
CA GLY A 135 -3.00 -4.22 9.26
C GLY A 135 -4.03 -5.08 9.96
N ASN A 136 -3.98 -6.39 9.75
CA ASN A 136 -4.88 -7.34 10.40
C ASN A 136 -4.76 -7.32 11.93
N MET A 137 -3.55 -7.20 12.47
CA MET A 137 -3.27 -7.30 13.91
C MET A 137 -3.31 -5.94 14.62
N THR A 138 -3.20 -4.84 13.89
CA THR A 138 -3.07 -3.50 14.47
C THR A 138 -4.34 -2.65 14.36
N GLY A 139 -5.50 -3.29 14.10
CA GLY A 139 -6.80 -2.62 14.10
C GLY A 139 -7.04 -1.70 12.90
N LEU A 140 -6.51 -2.07 11.73
CA LEU A 140 -6.66 -1.31 10.48
C LEU A 140 -7.44 -2.11 9.41
N PRO A 141 -8.73 -2.44 9.64
CA PRO A 141 -9.52 -3.21 8.68
C PRO A 141 -9.74 -2.50 7.36
N GLU A 142 -9.70 -1.16 7.34
CA GLU A 142 -9.85 -0.34 6.13
C GLU A 142 -8.67 -0.57 5.18
N VAL A 143 -7.46 -0.61 5.71
CA VAL A 143 -6.24 -0.94 4.95
C VAL A 143 -6.36 -2.32 4.31
N MET A 144 -6.80 -3.29 5.11
CA MET A 144 -6.96 -4.67 4.64
C MET A 144 -8.07 -4.82 3.60
N ASP A 145 -9.20 -4.12 3.77
CA ASP A 145 -10.30 -4.20 2.80
C ASP A 145 -9.91 -3.61 1.43
N THR A 146 -9.15 -2.52 1.42
CA THR A 146 -8.59 -1.93 0.20
C THR A 146 -7.67 -2.92 -0.52
N TYR A 147 -6.78 -3.58 0.21
CA TYR A 147 -5.92 -4.64 -0.32
C TYR A 147 -6.73 -5.81 -0.91
N PHE A 148 -7.74 -6.29 -0.21
CA PHE A 148 -8.56 -7.41 -0.68
C PHE A 148 -9.33 -7.05 -1.95
N ARG A 149 -10.00 -5.90 -1.97
CA ARG A 149 -10.77 -5.43 -3.14
C ARG A 149 -9.87 -5.28 -4.37
N PHE A 150 -8.68 -4.74 -4.22
CA PHE A 150 -7.75 -4.57 -5.33
C PHE A 150 -7.45 -5.89 -6.05
N TYR A 151 -7.18 -6.97 -5.33
CA TYR A 151 -6.90 -8.26 -5.96
C TYR A 151 -8.16 -8.93 -6.50
N GLU A 152 -9.28 -8.81 -5.81
CA GLU A 152 -10.55 -9.40 -6.25
C GLU A 152 -11.03 -8.83 -7.58
N THR A 153 -10.82 -7.55 -7.83
CA THR A 153 -11.18 -6.91 -9.12
C THR A 153 -10.40 -7.47 -10.31
N LYS A 154 -9.26 -8.13 -10.09
CA LYS A 154 -8.36 -8.63 -11.14
C LYS A 154 -8.53 -10.14 -11.44
N PHE A 155 -9.48 -10.79 -10.81
CA PHE A 155 -9.62 -12.25 -10.94
C PHE A 155 -9.91 -12.71 -12.37
N ASP A 156 -10.66 -11.95 -13.16
CA ASP A 156 -10.94 -12.30 -14.56
C ASP A 156 -9.65 -12.27 -15.41
N ASP A 157 -8.80 -11.32 -15.17
CA ASP A 157 -7.49 -11.23 -15.81
C ASP A 157 -6.58 -12.38 -15.37
N PHE A 158 -6.59 -12.73 -14.10
CA PHE A 158 -5.82 -13.85 -13.58
C PHE A 158 -6.28 -15.19 -14.17
N ARG A 159 -7.58 -15.38 -14.42
CA ARG A 159 -8.12 -16.55 -15.14
C ARG A 159 -7.64 -16.56 -16.59
N LEU A 160 -7.63 -15.38 -17.23
CA LEU A 160 -7.14 -15.22 -18.60
C LEU A 160 -5.65 -15.56 -18.70
N ASN A 161 -4.83 -15.12 -17.74
CA ASN A 161 -3.41 -15.44 -17.68
C ASN A 161 -3.19 -16.96 -17.55
N ALA A 162 -3.87 -17.65 -16.62
CA ALA A 162 -3.77 -19.10 -16.44
C ALA A 162 -4.07 -19.84 -17.73
N LYS A 163 -5.16 -19.44 -18.39
CA LYS A 163 -5.59 -20.06 -19.66
C LYS A 163 -4.64 -19.80 -20.82
N ARG A 164 -4.17 -18.55 -20.98
CA ARG A 164 -3.35 -18.16 -22.13
C ARG A 164 -1.91 -18.63 -22.05
N PHE A 165 -1.31 -18.61 -20.86
CA PHE A 165 0.10 -18.98 -20.70
C PHE A 165 0.30 -20.48 -20.51
N PHE A 166 -0.61 -21.16 -19.83
CA PHE A 166 -0.42 -22.57 -19.45
C PHE A 166 -1.58 -23.49 -19.85
N GLY A 167 -2.65 -22.97 -20.43
CA GLY A 167 -3.84 -23.77 -20.76
C GLY A 167 -4.61 -24.27 -19.52
N CYS A 168 -4.27 -23.77 -18.33
CA CYS A 168 -4.85 -24.20 -17.06
C CYS A 168 -6.15 -23.46 -16.74
N ARG A 169 -6.98 -24.14 -15.93
CA ARG A 169 -8.09 -23.51 -15.22
C ARG A 169 -7.56 -22.72 -14.03
N GLY A 170 -8.45 -22.06 -13.30
CA GLY A 170 -8.10 -21.28 -12.13
C GLY A 170 -7.43 -19.97 -12.45
N VAL A 171 -6.57 -19.49 -11.57
CA VAL A 171 -6.01 -18.13 -11.61
C VAL A 171 -4.48 -18.13 -11.54
N LEU A 172 -3.86 -17.22 -12.30
CA LEU A 172 -2.42 -17.00 -12.31
C LEU A 172 -2.13 -15.50 -12.30
N GLY A 173 -1.52 -15.02 -11.23
CA GLY A 173 -0.99 -13.67 -11.13
C GLY A 173 0.50 -13.60 -11.48
N ASN A 174 1.02 -12.40 -11.61
CA ASN A 174 2.42 -12.11 -11.87
C ASN A 174 3.00 -11.19 -10.78
N VAL A 175 4.32 -11.24 -10.60
CA VAL A 175 5.04 -10.32 -9.67
C VAL A 175 4.75 -8.86 -10.00
N HIS A 176 4.63 -8.53 -11.28
CA HIS A 176 4.29 -7.21 -11.74
C HIS A 176 2.98 -7.27 -12.53
N CYS A 177 1.97 -6.59 -12.04
CA CYS A 177 0.72 -6.34 -12.74
C CYS A 177 0.60 -4.85 -13.04
N ASP A 178 -0.20 -4.51 -14.02
CA ASP A 178 -0.65 -3.16 -14.23
C ASP A 178 -1.61 -2.75 -13.09
N TYR A 179 -1.67 -1.45 -12.81
CA TYR A 179 -2.61 -0.91 -11.83
C TYR A 179 -4.06 -1.24 -12.17
N ASN A 180 -4.45 -1.05 -13.43
CA ASN A 180 -5.81 -1.21 -13.90
C ASN A 180 -6.16 -2.65 -14.27
N SER A 181 -5.16 -3.51 -14.51
CA SER A 181 -5.38 -4.90 -14.90
C SER A 181 -4.49 -5.88 -14.15
N GLY A 182 -4.93 -7.14 -14.07
CA GLY A 182 -4.14 -8.26 -13.59
C GLY A 182 -3.34 -8.96 -14.68
N LEU A 183 -3.35 -8.45 -15.92
CA LEU A 183 -2.68 -9.06 -17.06
C LEU A 183 -1.16 -8.98 -16.93
N PHE A 184 -0.46 -9.95 -17.50
CA PHE A 184 0.98 -9.90 -17.65
C PHE A 184 1.36 -8.84 -18.68
N TYR A 185 2.01 -7.77 -18.26
CA TYR A 185 2.46 -6.72 -19.15
C TYR A 185 3.97 -6.69 -19.36
N GLN A 186 4.72 -7.24 -18.42
CA GLN A 186 6.16 -7.43 -18.57
C GLN A 186 6.48 -8.91 -18.61
N PHE A 187 6.86 -9.40 -19.79
CA PHE A 187 7.33 -10.75 -19.97
C PHE A 187 8.74 -10.71 -20.55
N SER A 188 9.73 -11.16 -19.79
CA SER A 188 11.11 -11.20 -20.21
C SER A 188 11.80 -12.46 -19.69
N ILE A 189 12.50 -13.16 -20.57
CA ILE A 189 13.35 -14.28 -20.18
C ILE A 189 14.57 -13.85 -19.37
N VAL A 190 14.94 -12.57 -19.42
CA VAL A 190 16.05 -11.99 -18.63
C VAL A 190 15.65 -11.82 -17.16
N TYR A 191 14.34 -11.73 -16.88
CA TYR A 191 13.80 -11.63 -15.54
C TYR A 191 12.82 -12.79 -15.28
N PRO A 192 13.31 -13.99 -14.99
CA PRO A 192 12.48 -15.19 -14.84
C PRO A 192 11.51 -15.13 -13.64
N HIS A 193 11.71 -14.21 -12.69
CA HIS A 193 10.78 -13.99 -11.58
C HIS A 193 9.40 -13.50 -12.03
N TYR A 194 9.23 -13.03 -13.25
CA TYR A 194 7.91 -12.75 -13.81
C TYR A 194 7.04 -14.00 -13.94
N CYS A 195 7.64 -15.16 -14.00
CA CYS A 195 6.93 -16.45 -14.04
C CYS A 195 6.66 -17.03 -12.64
N TRP A 196 6.58 -16.21 -11.61
CA TRP A 196 6.33 -16.69 -10.26
C TRP A 196 4.88 -17.15 -10.09
N THR A 197 4.66 -18.46 -10.23
CA THR A 197 3.33 -19.06 -10.15
C THR A 197 2.69 -19.01 -8.76
N ALA A 198 3.48 -18.78 -7.71
CA ALA A 198 3.00 -18.74 -6.32
C ALA A 198 2.42 -17.39 -5.88
N MET A 199 2.41 -16.37 -6.74
CA MET A 199 2.02 -15.01 -6.38
C MET A 199 0.65 -14.95 -5.69
N LEU A 200 -0.37 -15.57 -6.25
CA LEU A 200 -1.72 -15.50 -5.68
C LEU A 200 -1.84 -16.29 -4.37
N GLY A 201 -1.12 -17.38 -4.20
CA GLY A 201 -1.03 -18.08 -2.92
C GLY A 201 -0.40 -17.20 -1.84
N TRP A 202 0.62 -16.43 -2.20
CA TRP A 202 1.25 -15.46 -1.33
C TRP A 202 0.30 -14.31 -0.94
N ILE A 203 -0.41 -13.74 -1.90
CA ILE A 203 -1.42 -12.69 -1.67
C ILE A 203 -2.54 -13.19 -0.76
N TYR A 204 -3.03 -14.41 -0.98
CA TYR A 204 -4.12 -15.01 -0.20
C TYR A 204 -3.72 -15.41 1.22
N ASN A 205 -2.44 -15.39 1.56
CA ASN A 205 -1.98 -15.51 2.94
C ASN A 205 -2.57 -14.40 3.82
N GLU A 206 -2.66 -13.17 3.31
CA GLU A 206 -3.25 -12.05 4.05
C GLU A 206 -4.78 -12.19 4.20
N PHE A 207 -5.47 -12.74 3.20
CA PHE A 207 -6.90 -13.07 3.31
C PHE A 207 -7.14 -14.13 4.40
N TRP A 208 -6.31 -15.16 4.43
CA TRP A 208 -6.37 -16.19 5.46
C TRP A 208 -6.04 -15.62 6.84
N GLY A 209 -5.00 -14.80 6.94
CA GLY A 209 -4.60 -14.09 8.15
C GLY A 209 -5.71 -13.24 8.72
N HIS A 210 -6.45 -12.52 7.87
CA HIS A 210 -7.61 -11.74 8.27
C HIS A 210 -8.69 -12.61 8.95
N TYR A 211 -9.00 -13.74 8.34
CA TYR A 211 -9.93 -14.70 8.98
C TYR A 211 -9.41 -15.21 10.33
N LEU A 212 -8.12 -15.52 10.44
CA LEU A 212 -7.55 -16.01 11.70
C LEU A 212 -7.65 -14.98 12.83
N VAL A 213 -7.45 -13.69 12.50
CA VAL A 213 -7.53 -12.61 13.50
C VAL A 213 -8.98 -12.26 13.85
N THR A 214 -9.86 -12.19 12.86
CA THR A 214 -11.24 -11.70 13.06
C THR A 214 -12.23 -12.80 13.41
N GLY A 215 -11.96 -14.05 13.00
CA GLY A 215 -12.91 -15.15 13.10
C GLY A 215 -14.13 -15.00 12.16
N ASP A 216 -14.09 -14.06 11.20
CA ASP A 216 -15.23 -13.79 10.31
C ASP A 216 -15.47 -14.93 9.33
N LYS A 217 -16.46 -15.77 9.69
CA LYS A 217 -16.89 -16.91 8.86
C LYS A 217 -17.59 -16.50 7.56
N LYS A 218 -18.14 -15.28 7.51
CA LYS A 218 -18.72 -14.76 6.27
C LYS A 218 -17.61 -14.41 5.29
N PHE A 219 -16.60 -13.68 5.74
CA PHE A 219 -15.42 -13.36 4.97
C PHE A 219 -14.71 -14.63 4.46
N LEU A 220 -14.53 -15.62 5.35
CA LEU A 220 -13.95 -16.90 4.97
C LEU A 220 -14.72 -17.57 3.82
N ARG A 221 -16.04 -17.67 3.94
CA ARG A 221 -16.89 -18.37 2.97
C ARG A 221 -17.01 -17.64 1.65
N GLU A 222 -17.09 -16.30 1.70
CA GLU A 222 -17.44 -15.49 0.54
C GLU A 222 -16.21 -14.94 -0.21
N ARG A 223 -15.07 -14.75 0.47
CA ARG A 223 -13.88 -14.17 -0.12
C ARG A 223 -12.67 -15.10 -0.12
N VAL A 224 -12.36 -15.76 1.01
CA VAL A 224 -11.15 -16.58 1.13
C VAL A 224 -11.31 -17.91 0.34
N VAL A 225 -12.35 -18.66 0.65
CA VAL A 225 -12.52 -20.02 0.09
C VAL A 225 -12.69 -20.00 -1.43
N PRO A 226 -13.48 -19.11 -2.05
CA PRO A 226 -13.59 -19.05 -3.51
C PRO A 226 -12.24 -18.83 -4.19
N GLY A 227 -11.46 -17.86 -3.73
CA GLY A 227 -10.16 -17.58 -4.31
C GLY A 227 -9.14 -18.70 -4.13
N LEU A 228 -9.06 -19.30 -2.93
CA LEU A 228 -8.18 -20.44 -2.68
C LEU A 228 -8.55 -21.65 -3.57
N LYS A 229 -9.84 -21.86 -3.86
CA LYS A 229 -10.26 -22.92 -4.79
C LYS A 229 -9.74 -22.68 -6.21
N GLU A 230 -9.80 -21.46 -6.70
CA GLU A 230 -9.28 -21.13 -8.03
C GLU A 230 -7.75 -21.20 -8.09
N ILE A 231 -7.07 -20.79 -7.03
CA ILE A 231 -5.62 -20.96 -6.90
C ILE A 231 -5.26 -22.46 -6.93
N ALA A 232 -5.95 -23.28 -6.13
CA ALA A 232 -5.74 -24.72 -6.11
C ALA A 232 -6.04 -25.38 -7.48
N GLN A 233 -7.08 -24.92 -8.17
CA GLN A 233 -7.44 -25.41 -9.50
C GLN A 233 -6.30 -25.18 -10.52
N PHE A 234 -5.66 -24.02 -10.48
CA PHE A 234 -4.50 -23.76 -11.33
C PHE A 234 -3.39 -24.78 -11.07
N TYR A 235 -3.04 -25.04 -9.82
CA TYR A 235 -1.98 -26.01 -9.51
C TYR A 235 -2.35 -27.43 -9.84
N LEU A 236 -3.61 -27.83 -9.71
CA LEU A 236 -4.06 -29.18 -10.11
C LEU A 236 -3.87 -29.41 -11.61
N ASP A 237 -4.08 -28.39 -12.43
CA ASP A 237 -3.87 -28.49 -13.88
C ASP A 237 -2.38 -28.32 -14.26
N PHE A 238 -1.67 -27.42 -13.57
CA PHE A 238 -0.29 -27.09 -13.88
C PHE A 238 0.71 -28.21 -13.53
N LEU A 239 0.41 -29.00 -12.49
CA LEU A 239 1.28 -30.08 -12.01
C LEU A 239 0.89 -31.47 -12.58
N SER A 240 -0.17 -31.57 -13.39
CA SER A 240 -0.60 -32.79 -14.05
C SER A 240 0.06 -32.90 -15.41
#